data_a3121387861aed65c8ef8a241c732da1
#
_entry.id   a3121387861aed65c8ef8a241c732da1
#
_cell.length_a   1.000
_cell.length_b   1.000
_cell.length_c   1.000
_cell.angle_alpha   90.00
_cell.angle_beta   90.00
_cell.angle_gamma   90.00
#
_symmetry.space_group_name_H-M   'P 1'
#
loop_
_entity.id
_entity.type
_entity.pdbx_description
1 polymer ?
#
loop_
_entity_poly.entity_id
_entity_poly.type
_entity_poly.pdbx_seq_one_letter_code
_entity_poly.pdbx_strand_id
1 'polypeptide(L)'
;NKDTNRDEFIFYSKRLMRLLIERALSFLPSQVHIVQTPQGEDYEGRIFHGKRITGVSILRAGETMEPALRAVCKDVRIGKILIQTNQDTGEPELHYLRLPKDISEDHVILMDCTVSTGAAAMMAIRVLLDHDVQEEKILLVSLLMAEMGVHSVAYAFPQVKIITTAVDKKVNDLFHIIPGI
;
A
#
# COMPACT_ATOMS: atom_id res chain seq x y z
N ASN A 1 0.46 -18.41 -13.33
CA ASN A 1 0.21 -19.65 -14.03
C ASN A 1 -0.77 -20.49 -13.22
N LYS A 2 -1.85 -21.00 -13.87
CA LYS A 2 -2.86 -21.84 -13.20
C LYS A 2 -2.28 -23.13 -12.58
N ASP A 3 -1.14 -23.57 -13.08
CA ASP A 3 -0.45 -24.78 -12.62
C ASP A 3 0.55 -24.51 -11.47
N THR A 4 0.70 -23.24 -11.06
CA THR A 4 1.56 -22.85 -9.95
C THR A 4 0.95 -23.38 -8.65
N ASN A 5 1.72 -24.14 -7.90
CA ASN A 5 1.29 -24.62 -6.59
C ASN A 5 1.29 -23.50 -5.54
N ARG A 6 0.68 -23.78 -4.38
CA ARG A 6 0.51 -22.79 -3.31
C ARG A 6 1.86 -22.27 -2.78
N ASP A 7 2.83 -23.13 -2.60
CA ASP A 7 4.13 -22.75 -2.01
C ASP A 7 4.92 -21.86 -2.97
N GLU A 8 4.92 -22.20 -4.25
CA GLU A 8 5.52 -21.36 -5.29
C GLU A 8 4.81 -20.00 -5.39
N PHE A 9 3.47 -20.00 -5.36
CA PHE A 9 2.70 -18.75 -5.39
C PHE A 9 3.07 -17.83 -4.22
N ILE A 10 3.12 -18.37 -3.00
CA ILE A 10 3.51 -17.61 -1.80
C ILE A 10 4.94 -17.10 -1.94
N PHE A 11 5.87 -17.94 -2.38
CA PHE A 11 7.27 -17.57 -2.53
C PHE A 11 7.48 -16.41 -3.51
N TYR A 12 6.93 -16.51 -4.70
CA TYR A 12 7.08 -15.47 -5.73
C TYR A 12 6.29 -14.20 -5.39
N SER A 13 5.12 -14.33 -4.78
CA SER A 13 4.35 -13.18 -4.30
C SER A 13 5.13 -12.37 -3.27
N LYS A 14 5.79 -13.04 -2.32
CA LYS A 14 6.64 -12.36 -1.32
C LYS A 14 7.81 -11.62 -1.97
N ARG A 15 8.42 -12.17 -2.99
CA ARG A 15 9.50 -11.50 -3.73
C ARG A 15 8.99 -10.24 -4.42
N LEU A 16 7.86 -10.33 -5.11
CA LEU A 16 7.22 -9.17 -5.74
C LEU A 16 6.83 -8.09 -4.73
N MET A 17 6.28 -8.50 -3.58
CA MET A 17 5.91 -7.57 -2.52
C MET A 17 7.10 -6.76 -2.02
N ARG A 18 8.27 -7.39 -1.85
CA ARG A 18 9.49 -6.68 -1.43
C ARG A 18 9.94 -5.65 -2.45
N LEU A 19 9.96 -6.00 -3.73
CA LEU A 19 10.31 -5.06 -4.80
C LEU A 19 9.31 -3.90 -4.88
N LEU A 20 8.04 -4.21 -4.72
CA LEU A 20 6.97 -3.23 -4.71
C LEU A 20 7.13 -2.22 -3.56
N ILE A 21 7.40 -2.71 -2.35
CA ILE A 21 7.63 -1.87 -1.17
C ILE A 21 8.90 -1.03 -1.33
N GLU A 22 10.01 -1.60 -1.83
CA GLU A 22 11.23 -0.83 -2.12
C GLU A 22 10.93 0.30 -3.10
N ARG A 23 10.16 0.03 -4.13
CA ARG A 23 9.76 1.06 -5.10
C ARG A 23 8.89 2.13 -4.43
N ALA A 24 7.95 1.74 -3.58
CA ALA A 24 7.11 2.67 -2.83
C ALA A 24 7.95 3.61 -1.96
N LEU A 25 8.93 3.07 -1.24
CA LEU A 25 9.84 3.88 -0.40
C LEU A 25 10.61 4.92 -1.21
N SER A 26 10.91 4.67 -2.48
CA SER A 26 11.61 5.63 -3.34
C SER A 26 10.81 6.91 -3.62
N PHE A 27 9.50 6.90 -3.41
CA PHE A 27 8.62 8.08 -3.55
C PHE A 27 8.49 8.90 -2.28
N LEU A 28 9.03 8.43 -1.16
CA LEU A 28 9.02 9.19 0.08
C LEU A 28 9.98 10.38 -0.01
N PRO A 29 9.67 11.50 0.66
CA PRO A 29 10.54 12.66 0.63
C PRO A 29 11.88 12.35 1.30
N SER A 30 12.94 12.92 0.76
CA SER A 30 14.30 12.78 1.29
C SER A 30 15.00 14.13 1.31
N GLN A 31 15.94 14.27 2.23
CA GLN A 31 16.82 15.43 2.33
C GLN A 31 18.28 15.02 2.30
N VAL A 32 19.15 15.97 1.93
CA VAL A 32 20.61 15.78 2.00
C VAL A 32 21.02 15.57 3.45
N HIS A 33 21.89 14.61 3.67
CA HIS A 33 22.47 14.31 4.97
C HIS A 33 23.93 13.90 4.82
N ILE A 34 24.80 14.58 5.56
CA ILE A 34 26.25 14.32 5.53
C ILE A 34 26.58 13.40 6.70
N VAL A 35 27.28 12.32 6.41
CA VAL A 35 27.77 11.36 7.39
C VAL A 35 29.28 11.19 7.25
N GLN A 36 29.96 10.91 8.37
CA GLN A 36 31.37 10.58 8.33
C GLN A 36 31.53 9.06 8.09
N THR A 37 32.34 8.71 7.10
CA THR A 37 32.69 7.33 6.79
C THR A 37 33.66 6.75 7.83
N PRO A 38 33.82 5.41 7.92
CA PRO A 38 34.81 4.79 8.80
C PRO A 38 36.25 5.26 8.55
N GLN A 39 36.54 5.77 7.34
CA GLN A 39 37.84 6.32 6.99
C GLN A 39 38.03 7.78 7.40
N GLY A 40 36.98 8.40 8.01
CA GLY A 40 37.01 9.79 8.46
C GLY A 40 36.67 10.82 7.39
N GLU A 41 36.23 10.40 6.22
CA GLU A 41 35.81 11.29 5.13
C GLU A 41 34.33 11.59 5.20
N ASP A 42 33.94 12.80 4.84
CA ASP A 42 32.54 13.20 4.74
C ASP A 42 31.91 12.64 3.47
N TYR A 43 30.71 12.05 3.62
CA TYR A 43 29.92 11.55 2.51
C TYR A 43 28.55 12.22 2.51
N GLU A 44 28.19 12.84 1.40
CA GLU A 44 26.88 13.43 1.18
C GLU A 44 25.93 12.37 0.62
N GLY A 45 24.95 11.98 1.43
CA GLY A 45 23.89 11.05 1.08
C GLY A 45 22.51 11.67 1.22
N ARG A 46 21.50 10.83 1.24
CA ARG A 46 20.11 11.25 1.45
C ARG A 46 19.46 10.41 2.56
N ILE A 47 18.66 11.06 3.36
CA ILE A 47 17.89 10.43 4.44
C ILE A 47 16.40 10.75 4.26
N PHE A 48 15.53 9.88 4.73
CA PHE A 48 14.10 10.13 4.76
C PHE A 48 13.78 11.44 5.50
N HIS A 49 12.99 12.29 4.84
CA HIS A 49 12.53 13.56 5.38
C HIS A 49 11.06 13.43 5.81
N GLY A 50 10.84 12.94 7.00
CA GLY A 50 9.53 12.76 7.59
C GLY A 50 9.65 12.30 9.02
N LYS A 51 8.54 12.25 9.73
CA LYS A 51 8.57 11.83 11.13
C LYS A 51 8.63 10.31 11.26
N ARG A 52 7.70 9.62 10.60
CA ARG A 52 7.58 8.15 10.66
C ARG A 52 6.92 7.62 9.40
N ILE A 53 7.08 6.30 9.20
CA ILE A 53 6.39 5.53 8.18
C ILE A 53 5.46 4.55 8.90
N THR A 54 4.21 4.53 8.53
CA THR A 54 3.21 3.58 9.02
C THR A 54 2.63 2.80 7.85
N GLY A 55 2.62 1.47 7.96
CA GLY A 55 1.88 0.61 7.04
C GLY A 55 0.45 0.42 7.54
N VAL A 56 -0.53 0.52 6.67
CA VAL A 56 -1.92 0.22 6.98
C VAL A 56 -2.42 -0.85 6.03
N SER A 57 -2.84 -1.98 6.58
CA SER A 57 -3.36 -3.11 5.79
C SER A 57 -4.87 -3.03 5.66
N ILE A 58 -5.37 -3.18 4.44
CA ILE A 58 -6.79 -3.44 4.22
C ILE A 58 -6.99 -4.95 4.37
N LEU A 59 -7.63 -5.32 5.47
CA LEU A 59 -7.83 -6.72 5.83
C LEU A 59 -8.88 -7.40 4.91
N ARG A 60 -8.70 -8.67 4.60
CA ARG A 60 -7.59 -9.51 5.09
C ARG A 60 -6.38 -9.56 4.15
N ALA A 61 -6.61 -9.41 2.85
CA ALA A 61 -5.59 -9.62 1.83
C ALA A 61 -4.33 -8.74 2.03
N GLY A 62 -4.51 -7.49 2.39
CA GLY A 62 -3.40 -6.55 2.63
C GLY A 62 -2.46 -6.97 3.76
N GLU A 63 -2.93 -7.77 4.72
CA GLU A 63 -2.09 -8.27 5.80
C GLU A 63 -0.93 -9.15 5.31
N THR A 64 -1.10 -9.81 4.17
CA THR A 64 -0.04 -10.64 3.57
C THR A 64 1.18 -9.83 3.15
N MET A 65 1.04 -8.52 3.00
CA MET A 65 2.13 -7.60 2.63
C MET A 65 2.92 -7.06 3.84
N GLU A 66 2.40 -7.20 5.05
CA GLU A 66 3.06 -6.69 6.26
C GLU A 66 4.46 -7.28 6.48
N PRO A 67 4.69 -8.60 6.31
CA PRO A 67 6.04 -9.15 6.45
C PRO A 67 7.05 -8.56 5.45
N ALA A 68 6.62 -8.26 4.23
CA ALA A 68 7.45 -7.61 3.23
C ALA A 68 7.83 -6.18 3.66
N LEU A 69 6.86 -5.40 4.18
CA LEU A 69 7.12 -4.07 4.70
C LEU A 69 8.09 -4.10 5.89
N ARG A 70 7.90 -5.01 6.84
CA ARG A 70 8.80 -5.17 7.99
C ARG A 70 10.22 -5.60 7.60
N ALA A 71 10.36 -6.40 6.53
CA ALA A 71 11.66 -6.83 6.02
C ALA A 71 12.44 -5.69 5.36
N VAL A 72 11.73 -4.74 4.76
CA VAL A 72 12.31 -3.62 4.01
C VAL A 72 12.46 -2.36 4.88
N CYS A 73 11.51 -2.11 5.76
CA CYS A 73 11.46 -0.91 6.59
C CYS A 73 11.54 -1.27 8.08
N LYS A 74 12.68 -0.95 8.70
CA LYS A 74 12.88 -1.16 10.13
C LYS A 74 12.02 -0.19 10.94
N ASP A 75 11.51 -0.66 12.07
CA ASP A 75 10.75 0.14 13.05
C ASP A 75 9.45 0.75 12.49
N VAL A 76 8.90 0.15 11.44
CA VAL A 76 7.61 0.57 10.89
C VAL A 76 6.46 0.20 11.83
N ARG A 77 5.53 1.14 12.00
CA ARG A 77 4.27 0.86 12.72
C ARG A 77 3.25 0.28 11.74
N ILE A 78 2.33 -0.53 12.27
CA ILE A 78 1.29 -1.17 11.47
C ILE A 78 -0.09 -0.79 12.02
N GLY A 79 -0.95 -0.29 11.14
CA GLY A 79 -2.39 -0.14 11.34
C GLY A 79 -3.16 -1.15 10.52
N LYS A 80 -4.44 -1.35 10.87
CA LYS A 80 -5.33 -2.30 10.19
C LYS A 80 -6.71 -1.70 10.00
N ILE A 81 -7.29 -1.92 8.83
CA ILE A 81 -8.64 -1.50 8.47
C ILE A 81 -9.35 -2.72 7.87
N LEU A 82 -10.45 -3.16 8.47
CA LEU A 82 -11.28 -4.22 7.89
C LEU A 82 -12.42 -3.59 7.12
N ILE A 83 -12.42 -3.77 5.82
CA ILE A 83 -13.48 -3.35 4.92
C ILE A 83 -14.02 -4.60 4.22
N GLN A 84 -15.33 -4.75 4.22
CA GLN A 84 -16.02 -5.82 3.51
C GLN A 84 -17.09 -5.23 2.60
N THR A 85 -17.25 -5.84 1.44
CA THR A 85 -18.33 -5.46 0.53
C THR A 85 -19.65 -6.08 1.01
N ASN A 86 -20.66 -5.25 1.22
CA ASN A 86 -22.02 -5.72 1.47
C ASN A 86 -22.53 -6.44 0.22
N GLN A 87 -22.93 -7.69 0.36
CA GLN A 87 -23.34 -8.50 -0.78
C GLN A 87 -24.69 -8.09 -1.36
N ASP A 88 -25.54 -7.44 -0.56
CA ASP A 88 -26.85 -7.00 -0.99
C ASP A 88 -26.79 -5.66 -1.74
N THR A 89 -25.96 -4.73 -1.27
CA THR A 89 -25.85 -3.37 -1.83
C THR A 89 -24.66 -3.21 -2.78
N GLY A 90 -23.64 -4.08 -2.70
CA GLY A 90 -22.37 -3.96 -3.42
C GLY A 90 -21.47 -2.86 -2.89
N GLU A 91 -21.81 -2.21 -1.79
CA GLU A 91 -21.05 -1.12 -1.20
C GLU A 91 -20.04 -1.61 -0.17
N PRO A 92 -18.88 -0.94 -0.05
CA PRO A 92 -17.91 -1.26 1.00
C PRO A 92 -18.41 -0.77 2.37
N GLU A 93 -18.15 -1.57 3.39
CA GLU A 93 -18.50 -1.27 4.78
C GLU A 93 -17.27 -1.41 5.68
N LEU A 94 -17.07 -0.42 6.55
CA LEU A 94 -16.01 -0.44 7.56
C LEU A 94 -16.47 -1.24 8.78
N HIS A 95 -15.77 -2.35 9.09
CA HIS A 95 -16.09 -3.21 10.22
C HIS A 95 -15.13 -3.10 11.39
N TYR A 96 -13.87 -2.74 11.12
CA TYR A 96 -12.85 -2.66 12.15
C TYR A 96 -11.79 -1.67 11.78
N LEU A 97 -11.29 -0.96 12.78
CA LEU A 97 -10.28 0.06 12.62
C LEU A 97 -9.32 0.02 13.81
N ARG A 98 -8.04 -0.11 13.52
CA ARG A 98 -6.95 0.05 14.47
C ARG A 98 -5.81 0.82 13.82
N LEU A 99 -5.70 2.09 14.15
CA LEU A 99 -4.62 2.95 13.67
C LEU A 99 -3.71 3.37 14.83
N PRO A 100 -2.39 3.49 14.58
CA PRO A 100 -1.47 4.03 15.57
C PRO A 100 -1.86 5.45 15.99
N LYS A 101 -1.55 5.81 17.23
CA LYS A 101 -1.68 7.20 17.69
C LYS A 101 -0.81 8.12 16.84
N ASP A 102 -1.27 9.34 16.64
CA ASP A 102 -0.55 10.38 15.90
C ASP A 102 -0.23 9.99 14.42
N ILE A 103 -1.06 9.13 13.82
CA ILE A 103 -0.90 8.73 12.41
C ILE A 103 -0.94 9.94 11.46
N SER A 104 -1.57 11.03 11.85
CA SER A 104 -1.63 12.29 11.10
C SER A 104 -0.25 12.87 10.76
N GLU A 105 0.76 12.55 11.55
CA GLU A 105 2.12 13.00 11.35
C GLU A 105 2.95 12.09 10.44
N ASP A 106 2.40 10.93 10.08
CA ASP A 106 3.13 9.87 9.39
C ASP A 106 2.95 9.93 7.88
N HIS A 107 3.92 9.37 7.15
CA HIS A 107 3.72 8.90 5.80
C HIS A 107 3.11 7.50 5.87
N VAL A 108 2.03 7.28 5.13
CA VAL A 108 1.24 6.04 5.21
C VAL A 108 1.39 5.24 3.94
N ILE A 109 1.79 3.98 4.10
CA ILE A 109 1.76 2.98 3.03
C ILE A 109 0.50 2.14 3.22
N LEU A 110 -0.52 2.41 2.41
CA LEU A 110 -1.78 1.68 2.43
C LEU A 110 -1.66 0.45 1.52
N MET A 111 -1.86 -0.72 2.08
CA MET A 111 -1.58 -2.00 1.41
C MET A 111 -2.86 -2.80 1.18
N ASP A 112 -3.06 -3.21 -0.07
CA ASP A 112 -4.05 -4.20 -0.46
C ASP A 112 -3.44 -5.15 -1.49
N CYS A 113 -3.80 -6.42 -1.48
CA CYS A 113 -3.23 -7.38 -2.40
C CYS A 113 -3.71 -7.13 -3.84
N THR A 114 -5.00 -6.95 -4.02
CA THR A 114 -5.64 -6.65 -5.30
C THR A 114 -6.66 -5.53 -5.17
N VAL A 115 -6.70 -4.65 -6.16
CA VAL A 115 -7.68 -3.56 -6.24
C VAL A 115 -8.47 -3.69 -7.53
N SER A 116 -9.74 -4.08 -7.44
CA SER A 116 -10.62 -4.26 -8.61
C SER A 116 -11.37 -2.99 -8.98
N THR A 117 -12.46 -2.67 -8.28
CA THR A 117 -13.24 -1.44 -8.51
C THR A 117 -12.61 -0.20 -7.86
N GLY A 118 -11.79 -0.39 -6.85
CA GLY A 118 -11.23 0.67 -6.02
C GLY A 118 -12.09 1.10 -4.84
N ALA A 119 -13.29 0.53 -4.67
CA ALA A 119 -14.21 0.96 -3.62
C ALA A 119 -13.64 0.78 -2.20
N ALA A 120 -13.06 -0.36 -1.89
CA ALA A 120 -12.42 -0.61 -0.59
C ALA A 120 -11.22 0.31 -0.35
N ALA A 121 -10.36 0.48 -1.37
CA ALA A 121 -9.22 1.38 -1.28
C ALA A 121 -9.64 2.83 -1.06
N MET A 122 -10.67 3.31 -1.76
CA MET A 122 -11.21 4.67 -1.57
C MET A 122 -11.79 4.86 -0.18
N MET A 123 -12.50 3.87 0.36
CA MET A 123 -13.00 3.94 1.74
C MET A 123 -11.85 3.99 2.76
N ALA A 124 -10.81 3.17 2.57
CA ALA A 124 -9.64 3.20 3.44
C ALA A 124 -8.92 4.56 3.39
N ILE A 125 -8.79 5.16 2.22
CA ILE A 125 -8.20 6.50 2.08
C ILE A 125 -9.04 7.53 2.82
N ARG A 126 -10.37 7.50 2.69
CA ARG A 126 -11.26 8.40 3.44
C ARG A 126 -11.10 8.25 4.95
N VAL A 127 -11.00 7.02 5.44
CA VAL A 127 -10.74 6.75 6.87
C VAL A 127 -9.43 7.40 7.32
N LEU A 128 -8.37 7.31 6.52
CA LEU A 128 -7.09 7.96 6.83
C LEU A 128 -7.21 9.49 6.84
N LEU A 129 -7.93 10.07 5.87
CA LEU A 129 -8.19 11.51 5.83
C LEU A 129 -9.00 11.97 7.04
N ASP A 130 -10.00 11.18 7.48
CA ASP A 130 -10.79 11.44 8.69
C ASP A 130 -9.94 11.39 9.97
N HIS A 131 -8.77 10.78 9.93
CA HIS A 131 -7.76 10.77 10.99
C HIS A 131 -6.65 11.78 10.77
N ASP A 132 -6.92 12.81 9.96
CA ASP A 132 -6.02 13.94 9.68
C ASP A 132 -4.72 13.57 8.95
N VAL A 133 -4.66 12.41 8.31
CA VAL A 133 -3.54 12.08 7.41
C VAL A 133 -3.69 12.91 6.13
N GLN A 134 -2.64 13.62 5.73
CA GLN A 134 -2.65 14.40 4.51
C GLN A 134 -2.63 13.49 3.27
N GLU A 135 -3.41 13.83 2.26
CA GLU A 135 -3.56 13.01 1.05
C GLU A 135 -2.23 12.74 0.35
N GLU A 136 -1.36 13.74 0.24
CA GLU A 136 -0.04 13.63 -0.37
C GLU A 136 0.95 12.73 0.39
N LYS A 137 0.63 12.37 1.64
CA LYS A 137 1.42 11.44 2.44
C LYS A 137 0.96 9.98 2.32
N ILE A 138 -0.06 9.71 1.53
CA ILE A 138 -0.61 8.37 1.34
C ILE A 138 -0.06 7.76 0.05
N LEU A 139 0.50 6.56 0.18
CA LEU A 139 0.93 5.69 -0.92
C LEU A 139 0.03 4.46 -0.93
N LEU A 140 -0.73 4.24 -1.99
CA LEU A 140 -1.51 3.02 -2.17
C LEU A 140 -0.66 1.99 -2.92
N VAL A 141 -0.44 0.85 -2.30
CA VAL A 141 0.43 -0.21 -2.80
C VAL A 141 -0.36 -1.50 -2.97
N SER A 142 -0.29 -2.08 -4.16
CA SER A 142 -1.02 -3.30 -4.50
C SER A 142 -0.22 -4.17 -5.45
N LEU A 143 -0.35 -5.51 -5.35
CA LEU A 143 0.27 -6.42 -6.31
C LEU A 143 -0.37 -6.32 -7.68
N LEU A 144 -1.69 -6.21 -7.72
CA LEU A 144 -2.45 -6.16 -8.97
C LEU A 144 -3.60 -5.18 -8.84
N MET A 145 -3.80 -4.36 -9.85
CA MET A 145 -4.95 -3.46 -9.95
C MET A 145 -5.66 -3.65 -11.28
N ALA A 146 -6.97 -3.47 -11.26
CA ALA A 146 -7.72 -3.27 -12.49
C ALA A 146 -7.63 -1.80 -12.92
N GLU A 147 -7.66 -1.55 -14.22
CA GLU A 147 -7.64 -0.20 -14.79
C GLU A 147 -8.77 0.67 -14.20
N MET A 148 -9.97 0.10 -14.04
CA MET A 148 -11.11 0.73 -13.38
C MET A 148 -10.75 1.23 -11.98
N GLY A 149 -10.09 0.40 -11.16
CA GLY A 149 -9.70 0.76 -9.80
C GLY A 149 -8.66 1.86 -9.76
N VAL A 150 -7.68 1.82 -10.65
CA VAL A 150 -6.69 2.89 -10.81
C VAL A 150 -7.38 4.22 -11.10
N HIS A 151 -8.27 4.25 -12.09
CA HIS A 151 -8.98 5.46 -12.48
C HIS A 151 -9.88 5.99 -11.36
N SER A 152 -10.62 5.11 -10.68
CA SER A 152 -11.50 5.51 -9.58
C SER A 152 -10.72 6.17 -8.43
N VAL A 153 -9.62 5.57 -8.01
CA VAL A 153 -8.79 6.12 -6.93
C VAL A 153 -8.10 7.41 -7.36
N ALA A 154 -7.52 7.44 -8.56
CA ALA A 154 -6.80 8.61 -9.06
C ALA A 154 -7.73 9.82 -9.27
N TYR A 155 -8.98 9.58 -9.68
CA TYR A 155 -9.98 10.62 -9.83
C TYR A 155 -10.42 11.20 -8.48
N ALA A 156 -10.73 10.31 -7.52
CA ALA A 156 -11.21 10.72 -6.19
C ALA A 156 -10.12 11.35 -5.32
N PHE A 157 -8.89 10.86 -5.44
CA PHE A 157 -7.75 11.27 -4.61
C PHE A 157 -6.50 11.49 -5.46
N PRO A 158 -6.43 12.61 -6.18
CA PRO A 158 -5.35 12.84 -7.17
C PRO A 158 -3.96 13.00 -6.55
N GLN A 159 -3.85 13.25 -5.25
CA GLN A 159 -2.56 13.39 -4.56
C GLN A 159 -2.05 12.07 -3.97
N VAL A 160 -2.88 11.03 -3.89
CA VAL A 160 -2.45 9.70 -3.50
C VAL A 160 -1.60 9.10 -4.62
N LYS A 161 -0.40 8.64 -4.28
CA LYS A 161 0.45 7.90 -5.21
C LYS A 161 0.04 6.45 -5.24
N ILE A 162 -0.14 5.91 -6.43
CA ILE A 162 -0.54 4.53 -6.66
C ILE A 162 0.66 3.76 -7.21
N ILE A 163 1.05 2.69 -6.52
CA ILE A 163 2.16 1.82 -6.91
C ILE A 163 1.67 0.38 -6.99
N THR A 164 1.80 -0.22 -8.14
CA THR A 164 1.39 -1.61 -8.38
C THR A 164 2.36 -2.34 -9.29
N THR A 165 2.39 -3.66 -9.24
CA THR A 165 3.24 -4.46 -10.13
C THR A 165 2.64 -4.66 -11.50
N ALA A 166 1.31 -4.67 -11.60
CA ALA A 166 0.60 -4.85 -12.88
C ALA A 166 -0.78 -4.19 -12.84
N VAL A 167 -1.26 -3.82 -14.02
CA VAL A 167 -2.62 -3.31 -14.25
C VAL A 167 -3.27 -4.16 -15.33
N ASP A 168 -4.42 -4.75 -14.99
CA ASP A 168 -5.23 -5.52 -15.92
C ASP A 168 -6.47 -4.74 -16.35
N LYS A 169 -6.91 -4.97 -17.60
CA LYS A 169 -7.93 -4.11 -18.23
C LYS A 169 -9.35 -4.41 -17.80
N LYS A 170 -9.65 -5.65 -17.39
CA LYS A 170 -11.03 -6.11 -17.20
C LYS A 170 -11.31 -6.56 -15.78
N VAL A 171 -12.56 -6.36 -15.39
CA VAL A 171 -13.16 -6.94 -14.17
C VAL A 171 -14.43 -7.64 -14.63
N ASN A 172 -14.66 -8.89 -14.17
CA ASN A 172 -15.87 -9.63 -14.46
C ASN A 172 -17.03 -9.24 -13.55
N ASP A 173 -18.20 -9.82 -13.77
CA ASP A 173 -19.42 -9.53 -12.99
C ASP A 173 -19.30 -9.93 -11.50
N LEU A 174 -18.32 -10.77 -11.16
CA LEU A 174 -17.99 -11.15 -9.79
C LEU A 174 -16.88 -10.29 -9.16
N PHE A 175 -16.52 -9.20 -9.82
CA PHE A 175 -15.43 -8.27 -9.41
C PHE A 175 -14.03 -8.90 -9.39
N HIS A 176 -13.81 -10.00 -10.12
CA HIS A 176 -12.49 -10.56 -10.31
C HIS A 176 -11.76 -9.86 -11.44
N ILE A 177 -10.49 -9.59 -11.23
CA ILE A 177 -9.61 -8.97 -12.22
C ILE A 177 -9.26 -10.02 -13.29
N ILE A 178 -9.32 -9.64 -14.56
CA ILE A 178 -9.06 -10.50 -15.70
C ILE A 178 -7.90 -9.90 -16.53
N PRO A 179 -6.84 -10.64 -16.81
CA PRO A 179 -6.61 -12.06 -16.52
C PRO A 179 -6.37 -12.42 -15.04
N GLY A 180 -5.89 -11.49 -14.24
CA GLY A 180 -5.75 -11.69 -12.81
C GLY A 180 -4.56 -12.58 -12.38
N ILE A 181 -4.58 -12.95 -11.12
CA ILE A 181 -3.59 -13.83 -10.46
C ILE A 181 -4.28 -14.97 -9.72
#